data_8e111a6274da997e5494827660b77cf0
#
_entry.id   8e111a6274da997e5494827660b77cf0
#
_cell.length_a   1.000
_cell.length_b   1.000
_cell.length_c   1.000
_cell.angle_alpha   90.00
_cell.angle_beta   90.00
_cell.angle_gamma   90.00
#
_symmetry.space_group_name_H-M   'P 1'
#
loop_
_entity.id
_entity.type
_entity.pdbx_description
1 polymer ?
#
loop_
_entity_poly.entity_id
_entity_poly.type
_entity_poly.pdbx_seq_one_letter_code
_entity_poly.pdbx_strand_id
1 'polypeptide(L)'
;MVSIISGSTMEAEYRKRTVPAASFFIPEFALSLMAEHADAGLDTDTEVMGLTIGRFYRDDRGTYAVVDRPVSSKLISSKFDVRFDEESMGELFDSLDMDEKECIVGWYHSHLDIGCFLSPTDVATQNGLFGGECGFALVIDPVRKEIKVFDSTIDDPKPVDMVVTD
;
A
#
# COMPACT_ATOMS: atom_id res chain seq x y z
N MET A 1 15.29 2.24 5.09
CA MET A 1 16.01 1.86 3.84
C MET A 1 15.20 0.81 3.11
N VAL A 2 14.90 1.03 1.87
CA VAL A 2 14.17 0.07 1.03
C VAL A 2 15.14 -0.99 0.54
N SER A 3 14.85 -2.26 0.78
CA SER A 3 15.65 -3.38 0.26
C SER A 3 15.10 -3.80 -1.10
N ILE A 4 15.92 -3.67 -2.13
CA ILE A 4 15.59 -4.12 -3.48
C ILE A 4 16.36 -5.41 -3.75
N ILE A 5 15.64 -6.49 -4.04
CA ILE A 5 16.22 -7.79 -4.35
C ILE A 5 16.12 -8.03 -5.86
N SER A 6 17.18 -8.56 -6.44
CA SER A 6 17.17 -8.89 -7.87
C SER A 6 16.08 -9.91 -8.19
N GLY A 7 15.32 -9.65 -9.24
CA GLY A 7 14.29 -10.56 -9.71
C GLY A 7 14.81 -11.95 -10.05
N SER A 8 16.11 -12.07 -10.37
CA SER A 8 16.74 -13.35 -10.65
C SER A 8 16.85 -14.28 -9.42
N THR A 9 16.76 -13.74 -8.22
CA THR A 9 16.82 -14.49 -6.97
C THR A 9 15.44 -14.88 -6.44
N MET A 10 14.38 -14.49 -7.12
CA MET A 10 13.02 -14.80 -6.71
C MET A 10 12.69 -16.27 -6.93
N GLU A 11 11.83 -16.78 -6.06
CA GLU A 11 11.18 -18.06 -6.25
C GLU A 11 10.42 -18.12 -7.60
N ALA A 12 10.21 -19.32 -8.07
CA ALA A 12 9.60 -19.56 -9.38
C ALA A 12 8.24 -18.88 -9.59
N GLU A 13 7.50 -18.67 -8.51
CA GLU A 13 6.16 -18.06 -8.52
C GLU A 13 6.13 -16.62 -9.04
N TYR A 14 7.22 -15.86 -8.82
CA TYR A 14 7.29 -14.45 -9.28
C TYR A 14 8.24 -14.26 -10.46
N ARG A 15 8.89 -15.31 -10.93
CA ARG A 15 9.86 -15.24 -12.04
C ARG A 15 9.29 -14.69 -13.32
N LYS A 16 7.99 -14.85 -13.49
CA LYS A 16 7.28 -14.34 -14.67
C LYS A 16 6.17 -13.45 -14.18
N ARG A 17 6.34 -12.14 -14.29
CA ARG A 17 5.21 -11.26 -14.17
C ARG A 17 4.16 -11.72 -15.18
N THR A 18 3.02 -12.15 -14.69
CA THR A 18 1.89 -12.58 -15.53
C THR A 18 1.33 -11.41 -16.34
N VAL A 19 1.47 -10.21 -15.79
CA VAL A 19 1.11 -8.94 -16.44
C VAL A 19 2.39 -8.12 -16.59
N PRO A 20 2.91 -7.93 -17.81
CA PRO A 20 4.21 -7.26 -18.02
C PRO A 20 4.32 -5.87 -17.44
N ALA A 21 3.21 -5.10 -17.39
CA ALA A 21 3.18 -3.75 -16.84
C ALA A 21 2.93 -3.71 -15.33
N ALA A 22 2.59 -4.84 -14.69
CA ALA A 22 2.26 -4.86 -13.28
C ALA A 22 3.48 -4.55 -12.42
N SER A 23 3.28 -3.65 -11.45
CA SER A 23 4.32 -3.22 -10.51
C SER A 23 3.98 -3.55 -9.05
N PHE A 24 2.77 -4.05 -8.80
CA PHE A 24 2.27 -4.33 -7.46
C PHE A 24 1.54 -5.67 -7.41
N PHE A 25 2.03 -6.57 -6.57
CA PHE A 25 1.49 -7.91 -6.37
C PHE A 25 1.02 -8.05 -4.93
N ILE A 26 -0.20 -8.51 -4.74
CA ILE A 26 -0.80 -8.65 -3.42
C ILE A 26 -1.54 -9.98 -3.31
N PRO A 27 -1.34 -10.76 -2.25
CA PRO A 27 -2.12 -11.98 -2.05
C PRO A 27 -3.57 -11.66 -1.68
N GLU A 28 -4.48 -12.52 -2.12
CA GLU A 28 -5.92 -12.36 -1.92
C GLU A 28 -6.28 -12.11 -0.45
N PHE A 29 -5.67 -12.86 0.48
CA PHE A 29 -5.96 -12.70 1.90
C PHE A 29 -5.62 -11.29 2.42
N ALA A 30 -4.49 -10.72 1.96
CA ALA A 30 -4.09 -9.38 2.37
C ALA A 30 -5.04 -8.31 1.83
N LEU A 31 -5.46 -8.45 0.58
CA LEU A 31 -6.44 -7.56 -0.02
C LEU A 31 -7.78 -7.65 0.71
N SER A 32 -8.22 -8.87 1.07
CA SER A 32 -9.46 -9.08 1.84
C SER A 32 -9.42 -8.41 3.20
N LEU A 33 -8.30 -8.52 3.94
CA LEU A 33 -8.13 -7.86 5.24
C LEU A 33 -8.22 -6.33 5.13
N MET A 34 -7.63 -5.76 4.09
CA MET A 34 -7.71 -4.32 3.85
C MET A 34 -9.13 -3.88 3.47
N ALA A 35 -9.82 -4.67 2.65
CA ALA A 35 -11.21 -4.41 2.28
C ALA A 35 -12.14 -4.50 3.51
N GLU A 36 -11.97 -5.49 4.36
CA GLU A 36 -12.71 -5.60 5.63
C GLU A 36 -12.47 -4.40 6.55
N HIS A 37 -11.23 -3.93 6.63
CA HIS A 37 -10.88 -2.73 7.40
C HIS A 37 -11.57 -1.48 6.83
N ALA A 38 -11.59 -1.34 5.50
CA ALA A 38 -12.29 -0.26 4.82
C ALA A 38 -13.81 -0.31 5.05
N ASP A 39 -14.41 -1.50 4.97
CA ASP A 39 -15.84 -1.71 5.26
C ASP A 39 -16.18 -1.36 6.71
N ALA A 40 -15.35 -1.72 7.67
CA ALA A 40 -15.54 -1.37 9.08
C ALA A 40 -15.54 0.15 9.30
N GLY A 41 -14.78 0.90 8.53
CA GLY A 41 -14.78 2.36 8.57
C GLY A 41 -16.12 2.99 8.18
N LEU A 42 -16.92 2.31 7.34
CA LEU A 42 -18.25 2.79 6.97
C LEU A 42 -19.21 2.87 8.18
N ASP A 43 -19.09 1.95 9.13
CA ASP A 43 -19.94 1.94 10.32
C ASP A 43 -19.75 3.18 11.21
N THR A 44 -18.56 3.76 11.18
CA THR A 44 -18.19 4.95 11.93
C THR A 44 -18.07 6.21 11.08
N ASP A 45 -18.37 6.11 9.78
CA ASP A 45 -18.21 7.21 8.80
C ASP A 45 -16.79 7.80 8.84
N THR A 46 -15.78 6.92 8.91
CA THR A 46 -14.37 7.30 8.98
C THR A 46 -13.56 6.61 7.89
N GLU A 47 -12.59 7.33 7.34
CA GLU A 47 -11.56 6.74 6.50
C GLU A 47 -10.59 5.95 7.39
N VAL A 48 -10.10 4.84 6.87
CA VAL A 48 -9.11 4.00 7.55
C VAL A 48 -7.80 4.01 6.78
N MET A 49 -6.72 3.65 7.46
CA MET A 49 -5.42 3.49 6.79
C MET A 49 -4.54 2.46 7.51
N GLY A 50 -3.54 2.01 6.79
CA GLY A 50 -2.53 1.10 7.30
C GLY A 50 -1.33 1.03 6.36
N LEU A 51 -0.37 0.18 6.69
CA LEU A 51 0.83 -0.06 5.91
C LEU A 51 0.75 -1.41 5.21
N THR A 52 1.45 -1.54 4.10
CA THR A 52 1.70 -2.83 3.45
C THR A 52 3.15 -3.22 3.63
N ILE A 53 3.36 -4.40 4.20
CA ILE A 53 4.67 -4.98 4.45
C ILE A 53 4.93 -6.02 3.36
N GLY A 54 6.14 -6.04 2.85
CA GLY A 54 6.52 -6.96 1.79
C GLY A 54 7.95 -6.74 1.33
N ARG A 55 8.17 -6.94 0.05
CA ARG A 55 9.52 -6.89 -0.55
C ARG A 55 9.49 -6.17 -1.88
N PHE A 56 10.54 -5.43 -2.16
CA PHE A 56 10.80 -4.91 -3.48
C PHE A 56 11.72 -5.85 -4.25
N TYR A 57 11.42 -6.00 -5.52
CA TYR A 57 12.22 -6.75 -6.47
C TYR A 57 12.49 -5.90 -7.70
N ARG A 58 13.52 -6.25 -8.42
CA ARG A 58 13.88 -5.58 -9.67
C ARG A 58 14.18 -6.62 -10.74
N ASP A 59 13.62 -6.42 -11.92
CA ASP A 59 13.95 -7.15 -13.12
C ASP A 59 14.28 -6.17 -14.27
N ASP A 60 14.38 -6.67 -15.50
CA ASP A 60 14.65 -5.86 -16.69
C ASP A 60 13.54 -4.85 -17.03
N ARG A 61 12.35 -5.03 -16.45
CA ARG A 61 11.19 -4.12 -16.60
C ARG A 61 11.09 -3.08 -15.49
N GLY A 62 11.97 -3.13 -14.50
CA GLY A 62 12.02 -2.18 -13.39
C GLY A 62 11.69 -2.78 -12.03
N THR A 63 11.46 -1.90 -11.07
CA THR A 63 11.13 -2.28 -9.68
C THR A 63 9.65 -2.61 -9.55
N TYR A 64 9.35 -3.65 -8.78
CA TYR A 64 7.99 -4.01 -8.41
C TYR A 64 7.94 -4.45 -6.95
N ALA A 65 6.75 -4.40 -6.35
CA ALA A 65 6.54 -4.79 -4.97
C ALA A 65 5.70 -6.06 -4.89
N VAL A 66 6.01 -6.90 -3.92
CA VAL A 66 5.19 -8.04 -3.52
C VAL A 66 4.81 -7.85 -2.05
N VAL A 67 3.51 -7.75 -1.79
CA VAL A 67 2.98 -7.61 -0.44
C VAL A 67 2.94 -8.97 0.23
N ASP A 68 3.41 -9.04 1.47
CA ASP A 68 3.27 -10.20 2.34
C ASP A 68 2.04 -10.06 3.23
N ARG A 69 1.82 -8.87 3.81
CA ARG A 69 0.71 -8.63 4.75
C ARG A 69 0.41 -7.14 4.94
N PRO A 70 -0.83 -6.78 5.29
CA PRO A 70 -1.14 -5.44 5.77
C PRO A 70 -0.91 -5.33 7.28
N VAL A 71 -0.66 -4.11 7.74
CA VAL A 71 -0.58 -3.77 9.17
C VAL A 71 -1.33 -2.46 9.38
N SER A 72 -2.15 -2.42 10.43
CA SER A 72 -2.86 -1.20 10.83
C SER A 72 -2.75 -0.98 12.33
N SER A 73 -2.92 0.26 12.76
CA SER A 73 -3.01 0.64 14.16
C SER A 73 -4.23 1.52 14.38
N LYS A 74 -4.47 1.93 15.63
CA LYS A 74 -5.44 2.98 15.91
C LYS A 74 -4.94 4.26 15.30
N LEU A 75 -5.71 4.85 14.39
CA LEU A 75 -5.33 6.03 13.63
C LEU A 75 -6.31 7.15 13.95
N ILE A 76 -5.80 8.36 13.93
CA ILE A 76 -6.67 9.53 13.87
C ILE A 76 -7.16 9.62 12.44
N SER A 77 -8.44 9.33 12.25
CA SER A 77 -9.09 9.44 10.96
C SER A 77 -10.35 10.29 11.08
N SER A 78 -10.69 10.96 10.01
CA SER A 78 -11.95 11.67 9.84
C SER A 78 -12.58 11.31 8.51
N LYS A 79 -13.82 11.70 8.31
CA LYS A 79 -14.52 11.47 7.04
C LYS A 79 -13.79 12.01 5.81
N PHE A 80 -12.97 13.05 5.96
CA PHE A 80 -12.36 13.77 4.84
C PHE A 80 -10.83 13.79 4.86
N ASP A 81 -10.22 13.28 5.92
CA ASP A 81 -8.79 13.44 6.11
C ASP A 81 -8.26 12.34 7.03
N VAL A 82 -7.47 11.46 6.47
CA VAL A 82 -6.77 10.40 7.20
C VAL A 82 -5.32 10.79 7.36
N ARG A 83 -4.83 10.81 8.59
CA ARG A 83 -3.44 11.12 8.90
C ARG A 83 -2.86 10.11 9.86
N PHE A 84 -1.59 9.82 9.67
CA PHE A 84 -0.78 9.26 10.72
C PHE A 84 -0.30 10.41 11.62
N ASP A 85 -0.71 10.43 12.88
CA ASP A 85 -0.05 11.28 13.88
C ASP A 85 1.25 10.61 14.37
N GLU A 86 2.12 11.42 15.01
CA GLU A 86 3.45 10.94 15.46
C GLU A 86 3.36 9.78 16.45
N GLU A 87 2.38 9.82 17.37
CA GLU A 87 2.20 8.78 18.38
C GLU A 87 1.74 7.47 17.74
N SER A 88 0.72 7.53 16.88
CA SER A 88 0.21 6.35 16.15
C SER A 88 1.27 5.75 15.23
N MET A 89 2.10 6.59 14.59
CA MET A 89 3.22 6.12 13.79
C MET A 89 4.27 5.40 14.62
N GLY A 90 4.62 5.95 15.78
CA GLY A 90 5.55 5.32 16.71
C GLY A 90 5.05 3.96 17.17
N GLU A 91 3.80 3.86 17.62
CA GLU A 91 3.16 2.60 18.00
C GLU A 91 3.15 1.59 16.85
N LEU A 92 2.82 2.06 15.65
CA LEU A 92 2.76 1.22 14.46
C LEU A 92 4.14 0.64 14.13
N PHE A 93 5.17 1.47 14.09
CA PHE A 93 6.54 1.01 13.83
C PHE A 93 7.05 0.04 14.89
N ASP A 94 6.76 0.30 16.17
CA ASP A 94 7.14 -0.59 17.26
C ASP A 94 6.42 -1.94 17.19
N SER A 95 5.23 -1.99 16.61
CA SER A 95 4.45 -3.21 16.42
C SER A 95 4.86 -4.04 15.20
N LEU A 96 5.70 -3.50 14.32
CA LEU A 96 6.15 -4.20 13.11
C LEU A 96 7.13 -5.32 13.46
N ASP A 97 6.67 -6.56 13.31
CA ASP A 97 7.51 -7.75 13.42
C ASP A 97 7.96 -8.16 12.00
N MET A 98 8.95 -7.43 11.49
CA MET A 98 9.49 -7.64 10.14
C MET A 98 10.73 -8.51 10.18
N ASP A 99 10.84 -9.45 9.23
CA ASP A 99 12.09 -10.17 9.00
C ASP A 99 13.13 -9.26 8.30
N GLU A 100 14.37 -9.74 8.20
CA GLU A 100 15.49 -8.97 7.64
C GLU A 100 15.28 -8.55 6.17
N LYS A 101 14.38 -9.22 5.45
CA LYS A 101 14.13 -9.00 4.03
C LYS A 101 12.85 -8.19 3.78
N GLU A 102 12.00 -8.09 4.76
CA GLU A 102 10.78 -7.31 4.67
C GLU A 102 11.03 -5.82 4.85
N CYS A 103 10.21 -5.02 4.20
CA CYS A 103 10.18 -3.59 4.38
C CYS A 103 8.75 -3.07 4.17
N ILE A 104 8.53 -1.80 4.49
CA ILE A 104 7.29 -1.12 4.12
C ILE A 104 7.33 -0.86 2.62
N VAL A 105 6.44 -1.50 1.86
CA VAL A 105 6.37 -1.35 0.41
C VAL A 105 5.31 -0.36 -0.03
N GLY A 106 4.41 0.00 0.88
CA GLY A 106 3.33 0.92 0.58
C GLY A 106 2.45 1.18 1.79
N TRP A 107 1.39 1.88 1.54
CA TRP A 107 0.31 2.14 2.50
C TRP A 107 -1.04 2.04 1.80
N TYR A 108 -2.09 1.87 2.57
CA TYR A 108 -3.44 1.88 2.05
C TYR A 108 -4.32 2.79 2.89
N HIS A 109 -5.35 3.33 2.25
CA HIS A 109 -6.40 4.06 2.94
C HIS A 109 -7.72 3.91 2.19
N SER A 110 -8.81 4.22 2.87
CA SER A 110 -10.13 4.20 2.27
C SER A 110 -10.60 5.60 1.92
N HIS A 111 -11.41 5.68 0.87
CA HIS A 111 -12.28 6.82 0.57
C HIS A 111 -13.74 6.42 0.79
N LEU A 112 -14.59 7.40 1.10
CA LEU A 112 -15.99 7.18 1.41
C LEU A 112 -16.86 7.77 0.28
N ASP A 113 -17.09 6.96 -0.77
CA ASP A 113 -17.93 7.32 -1.92
C ASP A 113 -17.45 8.51 -2.75
N ILE A 114 -16.15 8.71 -2.83
CA ILE A 114 -15.55 9.79 -3.64
C ILE A 114 -14.66 9.26 -4.77
N GLY A 115 -14.48 7.95 -4.85
CA GLY A 115 -13.62 7.29 -5.83
C GLY A 115 -12.17 7.15 -5.39
N CYS A 116 -11.38 6.45 -6.20
CA CYS A 116 -9.98 6.15 -5.92
C CYS A 116 -9.06 7.12 -6.66
N PHE A 117 -8.48 8.05 -5.91
CA PHE A 117 -7.48 9.02 -6.34
C PHE A 117 -6.60 9.38 -5.13
N LEU A 118 -5.52 10.10 -5.33
CA LEU A 118 -4.74 10.67 -4.24
C LEU A 118 -5.07 12.15 -4.09
N SER A 119 -5.63 12.51 -2.94
CA SER A 119 -5.85 13.91 -2.58
C SER A 119 -4.50 14.61 -2.31
N PRO A 120 -4.45 15.95 -2.23
CA PRO A 120 -3.22 16.65 -1.84
C PRO A 120 -2.67 16.19 -0.48
N THR A 121 -3.54 15.87 0.47
CA THR A 121 -3.15 15.29 1.77
C THR A 121 -2.54 13.90 1.60
N ASP A 122 -3.12 13.07 0.74
CA ASP A 122 -2.60 11.73 0.45
C ASP A 122 -1.22 11.80 -0.19
N VAL A 123 -1.01 12.72 -1.12
CA VAL A 123 0.31 12.97 -1.73
C VAL A 123 1.33 13.40 -0.68
N ALA A 124 0.94 14.27 0.24
CA ALA A 124 1.82 14.70 1.34
C ALA A 124 2.17 13.52 2.26
N THR A 125 1.21 12.65 2.57
CA THR A 125 1.43 11.42 3.35
C THR A 125 2.39 10.48 2.63
N GLN A 126 2.18 10.25 1.35
CA GLN A 126 3.05 9.44 0.49
C GLN A 126 4.50 9.96 0.52
N ASN A 127 4.67 11.25 0.35
CA ASN A 127 5.99 11.88 0.38
C ASN A 127 6.64 11.80 1.77
N GLY A 128 5.85 11.93 2.82
CA GLY A 128 6.31 11.79 4.21
C GLY A 128 6.79 10.37 4.52
N LEU A 129 6.08 9.35 4.02
CA LEU A 129 6.42 7.94 4.25
C LEU A 129 7.65 7.49 3.45
N PHE A 130 7.76 7.90 2.21
CA PHE A 130 8.75 7.35 1.28
C PHE A 130 9.84 8.36 0.86
N GLY A 131 9.63 9.66 1.07
CA GLY A 131 10.64 10.68 0.82
C GLY A 131 11.20 10.69 -0.61
N GLY A 132 10.42 10.31 -1.61
CA GLY A 132 10.85 10.17 -3.00
C GLY A 132 11.46 8.80 -3.33
N GLU A 133 11.60 7.89 -2.36
CA GLU A 133 11.95 6.50 -2.61
C GLU A 133 10.73 5.72 -3.12
N CYS A 134 10.97 4.51 -3.63
CA CYS A 134 9.90 3.65 -4.15
C CYS A 134 8.91 3.26 -3.05
N GLY A 135 7.63 3.43 -3.33
CA GLY A 135 6.53 3.04 -2.45
C GLY A 135 5.21 3.15 -3.19
N PHE A 136 4.19 2.45 -2.73
CA PHE A 136 2.89 2.40 -3.40
C PHE A 136 1.78 2.84 -2.45
N ALA A 137 0.82 3.57 -3.00
CA ALA A 137 -0.40 3.94 -2.30
C ALA A 137 -1.59 3.16 -2.87
N LEU A 138 -2.31 2.45 -2.02
CA LEU A 138 -3.50 1.70 -2.40
C LEU A 138 -4.72 2.41 -1.83
N VAL A 139 -5.66 2.78 -2.68
CA VAL A 139 -6.90 3.44 -2.30
C VAL A 139 -8.06 2.50 -2.51
N ILE A 140 -8.88 2.36 -1.48
CA ILE A 140 -10.08 1.50 -1.48
C ILE A 140 -11.29 2.37 -1.25
N ASP A 141 -12.25 2.34 -2.15
CA ASP A 141 -13.57 2.93 -1.93
C ASP A 141 -14.59 1.80 -1.74
N PRO A 142 -14.95 1.47 -0.49
CA PRO A 142 -15.82 0.35 -0.23
C PRO A 142 -17.27 0.58 -0.68
N VAL A 143 -17.70 1.83 -0.79
CA VAL A 143 -19.05 2.17 -1.29
C VAL A 143 -19.14 1.91 -2.78
N ARG A 144 -18.15 2.37 -3.54
CA ARG A 144 -18.09 2.21 -4.99
C ARG A 144 -17.56 0.87 -5.44
N LYS A 145 -17.00 0.07 -4.52
CA LYS A 145 -16.34 -1.21 -4.84
C LYS A 145 -15.18 -1.03 -5.81
N GLU A 146 -14.38 0.01 -5.58
CA GLU A 146 -13.21 0.35 -6.38
C GLU A 146 -11.92 0.22 -5.58
N ILE A 147 -10.86 -0.21 -6.25
CA ILE A 147 -9.50 -0.24 -5.72
C ILE A 147 -8.55 0.25 -6.80
N LYS A 148 -7.62 1.13 -6.43
CA LYS A 148 -6.52 1.56 -7.30
C LYS A 148 -5.22 1.62 -6.54
N VAL A 149 -4.12 1.34 -7.23
CA VAL A 149 -2.76 1.47 -6.72
C VAL A 149 -2.04 2.56 -7.50
N PHE A 150 -1.31 3.41 -6.78
CA PHE A 150 -0.54 4.51 -7.35
C PHE A 150 0.94 4.33 -6.99
N ASP A 151 1.81 4.70 -7.90
CA ASP A 151 3.24 4.72 -7.65
C ASP A 151 3.66 5.95 -6.82
N SER A 152 4.93 5.99 -6.42
CA SER A 152 5.49 7.04 -5.57
C SER A 152 6.02 8.25 -6.34
N THR A 153 5.49 8.54 -7.51
CA THR A 153 5.91 9.74 -8.24
C THR A 153 5.51 10.98 -7.45
N ILE A 154 6.49 11.79 -7.05
CA ILE A 154 6.35 12.83 -6.01
C ILE A 154 5.27 13.86 -6.32
N ASP A 155 5.19 14.34 -7.56
CA ASP A 155 4.29 15.43 -7.92
C ASP A 155 3.04 14.98 -8.69
N ASP A 156 3.07 13.80 -9.27
CA ASP A 156 1.98 13.27 -10.10
C ASP A 156 1.93 11.74 -10.00
N PRO A 157 1.46 11.19 -8.87
CA PRO A 157 1.33 9.75 -8.70
C PRO A 157 0.43 9.15 -9.78
N LYS A 158 0.91 8.11 -10.42
CA LYS A 158 0.19 7.46 -11.53
C LYS A 158 -0.35 6.11 -11.10
N PRO A 159 -1.57 5.76 -11.55
CA PRO A 159 -2.08 4.42 -11.32
C PRO A 159 -1.18 3.38 -11.98
N VAL A 160 -0.97 2.27 -11.29
CA VAL A 160 -0.21 1.12 -11.78
C VAL A 160 -1.09 -0.12 -11.76
N ASP A 161 -0.73 -1.11 -12.57
CA ASP A 161 -1.44 -2.37 -12.59
C ASP A 161 -1.14 -3.18 -11.32
N MET A 162 -2.18 -3.72 -10.74
CA MET A 162 -2.14 -4.61 -9.58
C MET A 162 -2.49 -6.03 -10.00
N VAL A 163 -1.73 -6.99 -9.49
CA VAL A 163 -2.03 -8.42 -9.65
C VAL A 163 -2.37 -9.01 -8.29
N VAL A 164 -3.53 -9.62 -8.19
CA VAL A 164 -3.92 -10.39 -7.00
C VAL A 164 -3.41 -11.82 -7.19
N THR A 165 -2.66 -12.30 -6.20
CA THR A 165 -2.11 -13.66 -6.19
C THR A 165 -2.89 -14.55 -5.23
N ASP A 166 -2.74 -15.83 -5.41
CA ASP A 166 -3.37 -16.83 -4.52
C ASP A 166 -2.82 -16.78 -3.09
#